data_b609d2bfc382c3d02b0367ced2e2cdfb
#
_entry.id   b609d2bfc382c3d02b0367ced2e2cdfb
#
_cell.length_a   1.000
_cell.length_b   1.000
_cell.length_c   1.000
_cell.angle_alpha   90.00
_cell.angle_beta   90.00
_cell.angle_gamma   90.00
#
_symmetry.space_group_name_H-M   'P 1'
#
loop_
_entity.id
_entity.type
_entity.pdbx_description
1 polymer ?
#
loop_
_entity_poly.entity_id
_entity_poly.type
_entity_poly.pdbx_seq_one_letter_code
_entity_poly.pdbx_strand_id
1 'polypeptide(L)'
;RSRANGNSTHEILGKIVTAIASIAMTAAFAVPAMAASDSGTAADPGTTQQSGQYKIYPQPQNTEYGDGSLILRDKANTVVEPGIDSATKARLNEALKLKGIETTAADAVPETAYQLSVLVGINGSNGVVDKYAKQLIADGTLKVDDSTFSKNDSYVLAVRQGNAKTPDTILVLGRDTDSAFYGLTTLYQIFQQLPGRAVSNLTFSDWADVKSRGFIEGYYGSPWSTKDRVNLMTWGGYYKMNTYVYAPKDDPLHRNNWRGLYTKDQIENEIKPQAEAGNKSKVRFVYALAPFHNDGEARGKHFRFDTEEHYQKDLKELKAKYMQTIDAGVRQIALLADDSTDWGAQYGNDNTYV
;
A
#
# COMPACT_ATOMS: atom_id res chain seq x y z
N ARG A 1 -38.25 44.66 18.14
CA ARG A 1 -39.09 43.71 17.39
C ARG A 1 -38.30 43.37 16.11
N SER A 2 -37.82 42.21 15.79
CA SER A 2 -38.18 40.83 16.16
C SER A 2 -36.93 39.96 16.02
N ARG A 3 -36.73 39.03 16.94
CA ARG A 3 -35.80 37.91 16.84
C ARG A 3 -36.38 36.88 15.87
N ALA A 4 -35.58 36.31 15.00
CA ALA A 4 -35.87 35.03 14.37
C ALA A 4 -34.55 34.28 14.10
N ASN A 5 -34.38 33.25 14.87
CA ASN A 5 -33.92 31.87 14.57
C ASN A 5 -32.71 31.67 13.64
N GLY A 6 -31.57 31.49 14.26
CA GLY A 6 -30.39 30.87 13.65
C GLY A 6 -30.05 29.51 14.26
N ASN A 7 -30.93 28.50 14.15
CA ASN A 7 -30.69 27.17 14.76
C ASN A 7 -31.01 25.99 13.86
N SER A 8 -30.93 26.14 12.52
CA SER A 8 -31.26 25.01 11.64
C SER A 8 -30.12 24.42 10.82
N THR A 9 -29.02 25.14 10.66
CA THR A 9 -27.92 24.69 9.80
C THR A 9 -26.92 23.76 10.49
N HIS A 10 -26.70 23.94 11.78
CA HIS A 10 -25.76 23.09 12.54
C HIS A 10 -26.32 21.68 12.83
N GLU A 11 -27.63 21.57 13.00
CA GLU A 11 -28.27 20.25 13.25
C GLU A 11 -28.34 19.37 12.01
N ILE A 12 -28.42 19.96 10.82
CA ILE A 12 -28.45 19.24 9.55
C ILE A 12 -27.02 18.74 9.19
N LEU A 13 -25.97 19.56 9.43
CA LEU A 13 -24.58 19.12 9.21
C LEU A 13 -24.19 18.01 10.18
N GLY A 14 -24.59 18.07 11.45
CA GLY A 14 -24.31 17.02 12.43
C GLY A 14 -24.94 15.68 12.06
N LYS A 15 -26.15 15.69 11.52
CA LYS A 15 -26.86 14.47 11.09
C LYS A 15 -26.28 13.86 9.80
N ILE A 16 -25.77 14.69 8.88
CA ILE A 16 -25.14 14.22 7.65
C ILE A 16 -23.76 13.59 7.95
N VAL A 17 -22.97 14.19 8.83
CA VAL A 17 -21.66 13.65 9.24
C VAL A 17 -21.84 12.32 10.00
N THR A 18 -22.83 12.21 10.86
CA THR A 18 -23.14 10.96 11.59
C THR A 18 -23.64 9.85 10.66
N ALA A 19 -24.40 10.19 9.61
CA ALA A 19 -24.89 9.22 8.64
C ALA A 19 -23.75 8.68 7.74
N ILE A 20 -22.80 9.53 7.35
CA ILE A 20 -21.64 9.10 6.54
C ILE A 20 -20.66 8.24 7.35
N ALA A 21 -20.44 8.57 8.63
CA ALA A 21 -19.63 7.75 9.53
C ALA A 21 -20.28 6.38 9.82
N SER A 22 -21.60 6.30 9.90
CA SER A 22 -22.34 5.05 10.12
C SER A 22 -22.36 4.14 8.90
N ILE A 23 -22.30 4.69 7.68
CA ILE A 23 -22.24 3.89 6.44
C ILE A 23 -20.83 3.28 6.23
N ALA A 24 -19.78 3.92 6.71
CA ALA A 24 -18.43 3.38 6.65
C ALA A 24 -18.16 2.21 7.65
N MET A 25 -18.97 2.07 8.69
CA MET A 25 -18.81 1.03 9.73
C MET A 25 -19.65 -0.24 9.52
N THR A 26 -20.58 -0.28 8.55
CA THR A 26 -21.48 -1.42 8.35
C THR A 26 -21.27 -2.20 7.06
N ALA A 27 -20.12 -2.07 6.40
CA ALA A 27 -19.68 -3.03 5.41
C ALA A 27 -19.08 -4.29 6.07
N ALA A 28 -19.77 -4.84 7.08
CA ALA A 28 -19.60 -6.22 7.46
C ALA A 28 -20.26 -7.06 6.36
N PHE A 29 -19.46 -7.91 5.73
CA PHE A 29 -19.84 -8.83 4.69
C PHE A 29 -21.04 -9.67 5.13
N ALA A 30 -22.24 -9.31 4.71
CA ALA A 30 -23.37 -10.23 4.69
C ALA A 30 -23.17 -11.14 3.47
N VAL A 31 -22.65 -12.33 3.68
CA VAL A 31 -22.74 -13.42 2.71
C VAL A 31 -24.24 -13.77 2.63
N PRO A 32 -24.89 -13.69 1.47
CA PRO A 32 -26.25 -14.20 1.35
C PRO A 32 -26.23 -15.72 1.58
N ALA A 33 -26.89 -16.17 2.64
CA ALA A 33 -27.17 -17.59 2.83
C ALA A 33 -28.12 -18.03 1.70
N MET A 34 -27.62 -18.73 0.73
CA MET A 34 -28.46 -19.46 -0.20
C MET A 34 -29.05 -20.66 0.53
N ALA A 35 -30.37 -20.71 0.59
CA ALA A 35 -31.11 -21.85 1.11
C ALA A 35 -30.75 -23.09 0.27
N ALA A 36 -30.26 -24.11 0.94
CA ALA A 36 -30.05 -25.43 0.35
C ALA A 36 -31.42 -26.06 0.07
N SER A 37 -31.72 -26.33 -1.20
CA SER A 37 -32.73 -27.29 -1.57
C SER A 37 -32.04 -28.65 -1.69
N ASP A 38 -32.39 -29.56 -0.80
CA ASP A 38 -31.95 -30.92 -0.73
C ASP A 38 -32.50 -31.70 -1.93
N SER A 39 -31.61 -32.21 -2.80
CA SER A 39 -31.86 -33.35 -3.65
C SER A 39 -30.54 -34.05 -3.92
N GLY A 40 -30.33 -35.18 -3.22
CA GLY A 40 -29.15 -35.98 -3.29
C GLY A 40 -28.90 -36.57 -4.69
N THR A 41 -27.73 -36.28 -5.21
CA THR A 41 -26.98 -37.14 -6.11
C THR A 41 -25.52 -36.98 -5.79
N ALA A 42 -24.83 -38.09 -5.57
CA ALA A 42 -23.41 -38.14 -5.27
C ALA A 42 -22.61 -37.41 -6.35
N ALA A 43 -21.83 -36.40 -5.93
CA ALA A 43 -20.99 -35.65 -6.82
C ALA A 43 -19.81 -36.50 -7.29
N ASP A 44 -19.69 -36.62 -8.59
CA ASP A 44 -18.53 -37.14 -9.30
C ASP A 44 -17.30 -36.28 -8.97
N PRO A 45 -16.14 -36.84 -8.54
CA PRO A 45 -14.94 -36.06 -8.21
C PRO A 45 -14.20 -35.45 -9.40
N GLY A 46 -14.81 -35.38 -10.59
CA GLY A 46 -14.20 -34.93 -11.84
C GLY A 46 -14.69 -33.62 -12.42
N THR A 47 -15.56 -32.87 -11.75
CA THR A 47 -16.09 -31.62 -12.34
C THR A 47 -15.02 -30.50 -12.22
N THR A 48 -14.34 -30.21 -13.31
CA THR A 48 -13.58 -28.98 -13.55
C THR A 48 -14.52 -27.80 -13.37
N GLN A 49 -14.43 -27.14 -12.20
CA GLN A 49 -15.11 -25.88 -11.99
C GLN A 49 -14.50 -24.86 -12.97
N GLN A 50 -15.31 -24.36 -13.88
CA GLN A 50 -14.94 -23.31 -14.81
C GLN A 50 -14.58 -22.09 -13.96
N SER A 51 -13.29 -21.75 -13.88
CA SER A 51 -12.76 -20.67 -13.08
C SER A 51 -13.27 -19.34 -13.63
N GLY A 52 -14.18 -18.71 -12.90
CA GLY A 52 -14.58 -17.32 -13.17
C GLY A 52 -13.38 -16.37 -13.00
N GLN A 53 -13.43 -15.25 -13.67
CA GLN A 53 -12.41 -14.19 -13.49
C GLN A 53 -12.40 -13.70 -12.04
N TYR A 54 -11.19 -13.55 -11.48
CA TYR A 54 -11.03 -12.99 -10.13
C TYR A 54 -11.28 -11.48 -10.10
N LYS A 55 -11.92 -11.01 -9.05
CA LYS A 55 -12.12 -9.58 -8.78
C LYS A 55 -10.90 -9.04 -8.06
N ILE A 56 -10.06 -8.29 -8.76
CA ILE A 56 -8.84 -7.68 -8.23
C ILE A 56 -9.00 -6.16 -8.18
N TYR A 57 -8.61 -5.54 -7.09
CA TYR A 57 -8.71 -4.11 -6.86
C TYR A 57 -7.37 -3.50 -6.43
N PRO A 58 -6.81 -2.53 -7.18
CA PRO A 58 -7.19 -2.14 -8.56
C PRO A 58 -7.05 -3.30 -9.53
N GLN A 59 -7.85 -3.28 -10.61
CA GLN A 59 -7.78 -4.29 -11.66
C GLN A 59 -6.40 -4.24 -12.33
N PRO A 60 -5.72 -5.39 -12.51
CA PRO A 60 -4.47 -5.42 -13.24
C PRO A 60 -4.63 -4.97 -14.70
N GLN A 61 -3.60 -4.34 -15.24
CA GLN A 61 -3.61 -3.78 -16.60
C GLN A 61 -3.80 -4.86 -17.67
N ASN A 62 -3.12 -6.01 -17.50
CA ASN A 62 -3.26 -7.17 -18.39
C ASN A 62 -3.57 -8.43 -17.56
N THR A 63 -4.61 -9.14 -17.97
CA THR A 63 -5.04 -10.39 -17.35
C THR A 63 -5.23 -11.47 -18.42
N GLU A 64 -4.38 -12.48 -18.39
CA GLU A 64 -4.51 -13.65 -19.23
C GLU A 64 -4.82 -14.88 -18.37
N TYR A 65 -5.86 -15.61 -18.72
CA TYR A 65 -6.20 -16.90 -18.11
C TYR A 65 -5.85 -18.01 -19.07
N GLY A 66 -5.14 -19.04 -18.58
CA GLY A 66 -4.84 -20.25 -19.31
C GLY A 66 -5.85 -21.36 -19.01
N ASP A 67 -5.77 -22.43 -19.77
CA ASP A 67 -6.57 -23.62 -19.53
C ASP A 67 -6.12 -24.35 -18.26
N GLY A 68 -7.08 -24.93 -17.53
CA GLY A 68 -6.82 -25.70 -16.31
C GLY A 68 -6.56 -24.88 -15.07
N SER A 69 -6.20 -25.58 -14.02
CA SER A 69 -6.01 -25.00 -12.68
C SER A 69 -4.90 -25.70 -11.93
N LEU A 70 -4.09 -24.94 -11.22
CA LEU A 70 -3.14 -25.42 -10.22
C LEU A 70 -3.91 -25.77 -8.94
N ILE A 71 -3.67 -26.94 -8.37
CA ILE A 71 -4.22 -27.32 -7.06
C ILE A 71 -3.21 -26.99 -5.97
N LEU A 72 -3.57 -26.05 -5.09
CA LEU A 72 -2.73 -25.67 -3.96
C LEU A 72 -2.47 -26.87 -3.02
N ARG A 73 -1.21 -27.14 -2.76
CA ARG A 73 -0.75 -28.18 -1.82
C ARG A 73 -0.70 -27.63 -0.40
N ASP A 74 -0.66 -28.51 0.59
CA ASP A 74 -0.48 -28.12 2.00
C ASP A 74 0.95 -27.64 2.29
N LYS A 75 1.91 -27.99 1.43
CA LYS A 75 3.30 -27.60 1.53
C LYS A 75 3.79 -26.98 0.21
N ALA A 76 4.62 -25.96 0.34
CA ALA A 76 5.28 -25.32 -0.79
C ALA A 76 6.78 -25.09 -0.53
N ASN A 77 7.59 -25.25 -1.55
CA ASN A 77 8.95 -24.72 -1.54
C ASN A 77 8.90 -23.24 -1.91
N THR A 78 9.58 -22.41 -1.14
CA THR A 78 9.65 -20.96 -1.40
C THR A 78 11.06 -20.55 -1.77
N VAL A 79 11.21 -19.90 -2.92
CA VAL A 79 12.45 -19.25 -3.35
C VAL A 79 12.20 -17.75 -3.35
N VAL A 80 12.80 -17.04 -2.41
CA VAL A 80 12.63 -15.61 -2.24
C VAL A 80 13.99 -14.92 -2.35
N GLU A 81 14.17 -14.09 -3.35
CA GLU A 81 15.46 -13.43 -3.60
C GLU A 81 15.88 -12.49 -2.46
N PRO A 82 17.18 -12.33 -2.21
CA PRO A 82 17.70 -11.51 -1.10
C PRO A 82 17.23 -10.05 -1.12
N GLY A 83 16.97 -9.47 -2.31
CA GLY A 83 16.46 -8.10 -2.47
C GLY A 83 15.01 -7.90 -2.02
N ILE A 84 14.28 -8.96 -1.73
CA ILE A 84 12.91 -8.90 -1.22
C ILE A 84 12.94 -8.58 0.28
N ASP A 85 12.31 -7.47 0.66
CA ASP A 85 12.31 -6.98 2.03
C ASP A 85 11.35 -7.74 2.97
N SER A 86 11.45 -7.45 4.26
CA SER A 86 10.66 -8.13 5.30
C SER A 86 9.15 -7.91 5.18
N ALA A 87 8.71 -6.72 4.75
CA ALA A 87 7.30 -6.41 4.56
C ALA A 87 6.71 -7.22 3.39
N THR A 88 7.46 -7.35 2.31
CA THR A 88 7.07 -8.17 1.15
C THR A 88 7.03 -9.66 1.50
N LYS A 89 8.03 -10.15 2.27
CA LYS A 89 8.01 -11.53 2.81
C LYS A 89 6.80 -11.76 3.73
N ALA A 90 6.44 -10.78 4.55
CA ALA A 90 5.25 -10.87 5.41
C ALA A 90 3.96 -10.99 4.56
N ARG A 91 3.82 -10.22 3.47
CA ARG A 91 2.67 -10.31 2.56
C ARG A 91 2.59 -11.68 1.88
N LEU A 92 3.72 -12.27 1.50
CA LEU A 92 3.76 -13.66 1.01
C LEU A 92 3.19 -14.62 2.04
N ASN A 93 3.68 -14.53 3.29
CA ASN A 93 3.23 -15.41 4.37
C ASN A 93 1.74 -15.24 4.67
N GLU A 94 1.22 -14.01 4.64
CA GLU A 94 -0.20 -13.73 4.79
C GLU A 94 -1.03 -14.40 3.69
N ALA A 95 -0.61 -14.30 2.43
CA ALA A 95 -1.31 -14.93 1.31
C ALA A 95 -1.34 -16.46 1.46
N LEU A 96 -0.20 -17.08 1.74
CA LEU A 96 -0.09 -18.54 1.89
C LEU A 96 -0.89 -19.05 3.11
N LYS A 97 -0.92 -18.29 4.19
CA LYS A 97 -1.68 -18.61 5.41
C LYS A 97 -3.19 -18.68 5.17
N LEU A 98 -3.75 -17.89 4.24
CA LEU A 98 -5.18 -17.98 3.86
C LEU A 98 -5.58 -19.39 3.39
N LYS A 99 -4.62 -20.15 2.87
CA LYS A 99 -4.83 -21.50 2.36
C LYS A 99 -4.14 -22.59 3.20
N GLY A 100 -3.63 -22.22 4.39
CA GLY A 100 -2.96 -23.18 5.28
C GLY A 100 -1.73 -23.83 4.64
N ILE A 101 -0.98 -23.10 3.80
CA ILE A 101 0.20 -23.62 3.13
C ILE A 101 1.42 -23.42 4.02
N GLU A 102 2.02 -24.55 4.41
CA GLU A 102 3.32 -24.56 5.09
C GLU A 102 4.47 -24.37 4.09
N THR A 103 5.50 -23.65 4.46
CA THR A 103 6.60 -23.33 3.56
C THR A 103 7.94 -23.90 4.01
N THR A 104 8.72 -24.35 3.04
CA THR A 104 10.14 -24.69 3.20
C THR A 104 10.96 -23.79 2.27
N ALA A 105 11.93 -23.06 2.82
CA ALA A 105 12.82 -22.23 2.01
C ALA A 105 13.73 -23.12 1.15
N ALA A 106 13.94 -22.69 -0.10
CA ALA A 106 14.85 -23.34 -1.05
C ALA A 106 15.73 -22.28 -1.74
N ASP A 107 16.95 -22.65 -2.07
CA ASP A 107 17.93 -21.77 -2.71
C ASP A 107 17.91 -21.87 -4.25
N ALA A 108 17.23 -22.87 -4.79
CA ALA A 108 17.06 -23.11 -6.22
C ALA A 108 15.61 -23.40 -6.56
N VAL A 109 15.23 -23.13 -7.80
CA VAL A 109 13.89 -23.52 -8.29
C VAL A 109 13.81 -25.04 -8.33
N PRO A 110 12.87 -25.66 -7.57
CA PRO A 110 12.72 -27.10 -7.58
C PRO A 110 12.28 -27.60 -8.96
N GLU A 111 12.90 -28.65 -9.44
CA GLU A 111 12.56 -29.32 -10.73
C GLU A 111 11.60 -30.51 -10.53
N THR A 112 11.22 -30.81 -9.29
CA THR A 112 10.44 -31.99 -8.97
C THR A 112 8.98 -31.80 -9.34
N ALA A 113 8.47 -32.69 -10.18
CA ALA A 113 7.06 -32.77 -10.55
C ALA A 113 6.13 -32.87 -9.32
N TYR A 114 4.92 -32.33 -9.45
CA TYR A 114 3.87 -32.37 -8.41
C TYR A 114 4.18 -31.70 -7.09
N GLN A 115 5.24 -30.90 -7.00
CA GLN A 115 5.50 -30.02 -5.85
C GLN A 115 5.05 -28.59 -6.15
N LEU A 116 4.50 -27.91 -5.15
CA LEU A 116 4.20 -26.50 -5.27
C LEU A 116 5.46 -25.66 -4.98
N SER A 117 5.83 -24.83 -5.91
CA SER A 117 6.92 -23.85 -5.79
C SER A 117 6.37 -22.44 -5.86
N VAL A 118 6.73 -21.62 -4.87
CA VAL A 118 6.37 -20.19 -4.82
C VAL A 118 7.65 -19.37 -4.95
N LEU A 119 7.75 -18.62 -6.03
CA LEU A 119 8.95 -17.93 -6.45
C LEU A 119 8.71 -16.42 -6.39
N VAL A 120 9.54 -15.69 -5.65
CA VAL A 120 9.43 -14.23 -5.52
C VAL A 120 10.79 -13.60 -5.81
N GLY A 121 10.84 -12.76 -6.84
CA GLY A 121 12.08 -12.15 -7.30
C GLY A 121 11.92 -10.73 -7.81
N ILE A 122 13.05 -10.15 -8.20
CA ILE A 122 13.16 -8.81 -8.75
C ILE A 122 13.73 -8.89 -10.16
N ASN A 123 13.05 -8.30 -11.13
CA ASN A 123 13.51 -8.23 -12.52
C ASN A 123 14.86 -7.54 -12.61
N GLY A 124 15.81 -8.17 -13.29
CA GLY A 124 17.16 -7.63 -13.45
C GLY A 124 18.10 -7.86 -12.27
N SER A 125 17.67 -8.58 -11.22
CA SER A 125 18.52 -8.94 -10.08
C SER A 125 19.65 -9.91 -10.44
N ASN A 126 19.53 -10.66 -11.52
CA ASN A 126 20.34 -11.83 -11.87
C ASN A 126 20.26 -12.97 -10.83
N GLY A 127 19.27 -12.92 -9.95
CA GLY A 127 18.97 -13.98 -9.00
C GLY A 127 18.34 -15.22 -9.65
N VAL A 128 18.07 -16.22 -8.83
CA VAL A 128 17.53 -17.50 -9.29
C VAL A 128 16.14 -17.35 -9.91
N VAL A 129 15.28 -16.56 -9.29
CA VAL A 129 13.89 -16.34 -9.76
C VAL A 129 13.90 -15.47 -11.02
N ASP A 130 14.71 -14.41 -11.07
CA ASP A 130 14.86 -13.56 -12.26
C ASP A 130 15.34 -14.37 -13.50
N LYS A 131 16.35 -15.21 -13.31
CA LYS A 131 16.84 -16.09 -14.38
C LYS A 131 15.78 -17.08 -14.86
N TYR A 132 15.07 -17.69 -13.93
CA TYR A 132 13.98 -18.62 -14.24
C TYR A 132 12.85 -17.92 -15.02
N ALA A 133 12.41 -16.75 -14.56
CA ALA A 133 11.40 -15.96 -15.26
C ALA A 133 11.84 -15.57 -16.67
N LYS A 134 13.07 -15.11 -16.84
CA LYS A 134 13.65 -14.76 -18.16
C LYS A 134 13.68 -15.97 -19.11
N GLN A 135 13.96 -17.16 -18.61
CA GLN A 135 13.89 -18.36 -19.41
C GLN A 135 12.48 -18.64 -19.88
N LEU A 136 11.48 -18.54 -18.99
CA LEU A 136 10.06 -18.73 -19.35
C LEU A 136 9.55 -17.66 -20.34
N ILE A 137 10.08 -16.46 -20.30
CA ILE A 137 9.75 -15.40 -21.26
C ILE A 137 10.42 -15.72 -22.62
N ALA A 138 11.69 -16.10 -22.61
CA ALA A 138 12.46 -16.37 -23.83
C ALA A 138 11.93 -17.57 -24.62
N ASP A 139 11.41 -18.61 -23.96
CA ASP A 139 10.82 -19.79 -24.60
C ASP A 139 9.34 -19.64 -24.94
N GLY A 140 8.75 -18.45 -24.66
CA GLY A 140 7.35 -18.13 -24.94
C GLY A 140 6.34 -18.76 -23.99
N THR A 141 6.81 -19.40 -22.92
CA THR A 141 5.97 -20.01 -21.87
C THR A 141 5.25 -18.94 -21.05
N LEU A 142 5.90 -17.80 -20.80
CA LEU A 142 5.37 -16.64 -20.11
C LEU A 142 5.36 -15.45 -21.06
N LYS A 143 4.16 -14.98 -21.40
CA LYS A 143 3.99 -13.83 -22.28
C LYS A 143 4.00 -12.54 -21.46
N VAL A 144 5.04 -11.77 -21.57
CA VAL A 144 5.23 -10.48 -20.89
C VAL A 144 5.75 -9.46 -21.90
N ASP A 145 5.15 -8.29 -21.94
CA ASP A 145 5.63 -7.19 -22.76
C ASP A 145 6.96 -6.66 -22.21
N ASP A 146 7.96 -6.47 -23.08
CA ASP A 146 9.30 -6.01 -22.72
C ASP A 146 9.29 -4.68 -21.94
N SER A 147 8.31 -3.82 -22.20
CA SER A 147 8.14 -2.53 -21.53
C SER A 147 7.55 -2.63 -20.12
N THR A 148 7.03 -3.79 -19.72
CA THR A 148 6.33 -3.94 -18.43
C THR A 148 7.18 -3.43 -17.27
N PHE A 149 8.43 -3.89 -17.17
CA PHE A 149 9.29 -3.54 -16.03
C PHE A 149 9.92 -2.14 -16.11
N SER A 150 9.66 -1.37 -17.17
CA SER A 150 10.02 0.05 -17.22
C SER A 150 8.98 0.95 -16.52
N LYS A 151 7.80 0.41 -16.24
CA LYS A 151 6.65 1.16 -15.67
C LYS A 151 6.69 1.18 -14.14
N ASN A 152 5.97 2.16 -13.53
CA ASN A 152 5.97 2.30 -12.08
C ASN A 152 5.29 1.11 -11.39
N ASP A 153 5.87 0.65 -10.30
CA ASP A 153 5.30 -0.40 -9.43
C ASP A 153 4.88 -1.66 -10.20
N SER A 154 5.59 -1.95 -11.30
CA SER A 154 5.22 -3.04 -12.21
C SER A 154 5.62 -4.41 -11.67
N TYR A 155 4.76 -5.37 -11.91
CA TYR A 155 4.99 -6.77 -11.57
C TYR A 155 4.34 -7.72 -12.56
N VAL A 156 4.80 -8.96 -12.55
CA VAL A 156 4.17 -10.11 -13.19
C VAL A 156 3.81 -11.12 -12.11
N LEU A 157 2.57 -11.61 -12.14
CA LEU A 157 2.10 -12.74 -11.36
C LEU A 157 1.72 -13.85 -12.33
N ALA A 158 2.34 -15.02 -12.22
CA ALA A 158 1.98 -16.20 -12.99
C ALA A 158 1.63 -17.37 -12.07
N VAL A 159 0.52 -18.05 -12.37
CA VAL A 159 0.13 -19.30 -11.74
C VAL A 159 0.06 -20.35 -12.82
N ARG A 160 0.80 -21.44 -12.65
CA ARG A 160 0.98 -22.47 -13.66
C ARG A 160 0.90 -23.86 -13.04
N GLN A 161 -0.05 -24.64 -13.51
CA GLN A 161 -0.05 -26.08 -13.23
C GLN A 161 1.16 -26.72 -13.90
N GLY A 162 1.89 -27.51 -13.15
CA GLY A 162 2.99 -28.32 -13.66
C GLY A 162 2.51 -29.57 -14.41
N ASN A 163 3.47 -30.42 -14.73
CA ASN A 163 3.24 -31.71 -15.37
C ASN A 163 4.18 -32.77 -14.77
N ALA A 164 4.27 -33.94 -15.42
CA ALA A 164 5.16 -35.02 -14.95
C ALA A 164 6.66 -34.65 -14.91
N LYS A 165 7.05 -33.53 -15.46
CA LYS A 165 8.46 -33.06 -15.53
C LYS A 165 8.70 -31.70 -14.89
N THR A 166 7.63 -30.95 -14.55
CA THR A 166 7.72 -29.59 -14.03
C THR A 166 6.86 -29.41 -12.79
N PRO A 167 7.30 -28.60 -11.80
CA PRO A 167 6.52 -28.30 -10.60
C PRO A 167 5.29 -27.43 -10.89
N ASP A 168 4.30 -27.50 -10.02
CA ASP A 168 3.28 -26.47 -9.88
C ASP A 168 3.95 -25.18 -9.44
N THR A 169 3.71 -24.06 -10.12
CA THR A 169 4.48 -22.82 -9.87
C THR A 169 3.57 -21.61 -9.69
N ILE A 170 3.84 -20.85 -8.64
CA ILE A 170 3.36 -19.47 -8.46
C ILE A 170 4.61 -18.58 -8.51
N LEU A 171 4.65 -17.69 -9.50
CA LEU A 171 5.77 -16.77 -9.72
C LEU A 171 5.29 -15.33 -9.53
N VAL A 172 5.99 -14.57 -8.69
CA VAL A 172 5.86 -13.11 -8.60
C VAL A 172 7.22 -12.49 -8.92
N LEU A 173 7.28 -11.72 -9.99
CA LEU A 173 8.46 -10.96 -10.38
C LEU A 173 8.11 -9.47 -10.36
N GLY A 174 8.71 -8.71 -9.46
CA GLY A 174 8.54 -7.27 -9.37
C GLY A 174 9.67 -6.49 -10.05
N ARG A 175 9.43 -5.27 -10.45
CA ARG A 175 10.48 -4.32 -10.83
C ARG A 175 11.45 -4.07 -9.66
N ASP A 176 10.92 -4.07 -8.44
CA ASP A 176 11.60 -3.90 -7.16
C ASP A 176 10.80 -4.63 -6.06
N THR A 177 11.23 -4.53 -4.82
CA THR A 177 10.56 -5.20 -3.70
C THR A 177 9.15 -4.66 -3.43
N ASP A 178 8.87 -3.37 -3.66
CA ASP A 178 7.54 -2.80 -3.51
C ASP A 178 6.60 -3.32 -4.61
N SER A 179 7.08 -3.40 -5.83
CA SER A 179 6.36 -4.01 -6.96
C SER A 179 6.02 -5.48 -6.71
N ALA A 180 6.96 -6.25 -6.15
CA ALA A 180 6.71 -7.64 -5.75
C ALA A 180 5.64 -7.72 -4.64
N PHE A 181 5.63 -6.77 -3.69
CA PHE A 181 4.58 -6.65 -2.67
C PHE A 181 3.20 -6.48 -3.31
N TYR A 182 3.06 -5.66 -4.37
CA TYR A 182 1.78 -5.49 -5.07
C TYR A 182 1.37 -6.75 -5.83
N GLY A 183 2.32 -7.48 -6.40
CA GLY A 183 2.05 -8.80 -7.00
C GLY A 183 1.54 -9.80 -5.98
N LEU A 184 2.16 -9.87 -4.81
CA LEU A 184 1.72 -10.70 -3.69
C LEU A 184 0.38 -10.24 -3.10
N THR A 185 0.08 -8.94 -3.16
CA THR A 185 -1.23 -8.41 -2.80
C THR A 185 -2.32 -8.89 -3.77
N THR A 186 -2.03 -8.95 -5.06
CA THR A 186 -2.92 -9.56 -6.05
C THR A 186 -3.14 -11.06 -5.77
N LEU A 187 -2.08 -11.80 -5.47
CA LEU A 187 -2.19 -13.22 -5.06
C LEU A 187 -3.04 -13.37 -3.79
N TYR A 188 -2.86 -12.51 -2.79
CA TYR A 188 -3.68 -12.49 -1.58
C TYR A 188 -5.17 -12.30 -1.90
N GLN A 189 -5.52 -11.33 -2.77
CA GLN A 189 -6.91 -11.10 -3.20
C GLN A 189 -7.47 -12.30 -3.97
N ILE A 190 -6.68 -12.97 -4.81
CA ILE A 190 -7.09 -14.22 -5.46
C ILE A 190 -7.40 -15.29 -4.41
N PHE A 191 -6.50 -15.51 -3.46
CA PHE A 191 -6.67 -16.55 -2.45
C PHE A 191 -7.86 -16.30 -1.52
N GLN A 192 -8.20 -15.05 -1.24
CA GLN A 192 -9.41 -14.71 -0.48
C GLN A 192 -10.69 -15.16 -1.17
N GLN A 193 -10.72 -15.16 -2.51
CA GLN A 193 -11.91 -15.48 -3.30
C GLN A 193 -12.09 -16.96 -3.58
N LEU A 194 -11.05 -17.77 -3.39
CA LEU A 194 -11.12 -19.20 -3.68
C LEU A 194 -11.98 -19.94 -2.65
N PRO A 195 -13.06 -20.63 -3.07
CA PRO A 195 -13.82 -21.46 -2.15
C PRO A 195 -13.07 -22.73 -1.73
N GLY A 196 -12.07 -23.15 -2.52
CA GLY A 196 -11.25 -24.33 -2.30
C GLY A 196 -9.77 -24.06 -2.56
N ARG A 197 -9.12 -25.03 -3.21
CA ARG A 197 -7.68 -25.03 -3.47
C ARG A 197 -7.29 -24.94 -4.95
N ALA A 198 -8.26 -24.86 -5.86
CA ALA A 198 -8.01 -24.73 -7.29
C ALA A 198 -7.81 -23.26 -7.66
N VAL A 199 -6.65 -22.93 -8.21
CA VAL A 199 -6.32 -21.61 -8.75
C VAL A 199 -6.18 -21.73 -10.26
N SER A 200 -6.87 -20.87 -11.02
CA SER A 200 -6.74 -20.87 -12.48
C SER A 200 -5.30 -20.66 -12.91
N ASN A 201 -4.87 -21.32 -13.96
CA ASN A 201 -3.67 -20.91 -14.66
C ASN A 201 -3.86 -19.49 -15.18
N LEU A 202 -2.90 -18.60 -14.91
CA LEU A 202 -2.99 -17.19 -15.29
C LEU A 202 -1.61 -16.54 -15.43
N THR A 203 -1.58 -15.48 -16.19
CA THR A 203 -0.48 -14.52 -16.23
C THR A 203 -1.06 -13.11 -16.17
N PHE A 204 -0.78 -12.40 -15.09
CA PHE A 204 -1.16 -11.00 -14.94
C PHE A 204 0.09 -10.13 -15.01
N SER A 205 0.04 -9.07 -15.82
CA SER A 205 1.04 -8.00 -15.84
C SER A 205 0.36 -6.71 -15.41
N ASP A 206 0.94 -6.06 -14.40
CA ASP A 206 0.32 -4.87 -13.81
C ASP A 206 1.36 -3.78 -13.57
N TRP A 207 0.91 -2.55 -13.56
CA TRP A 207 1.70 -1.36 -13.23
C TRP A 207 0.79 -0.21 -12.82
N ALA A 208 1.39 0.81 -12.21
CA ALA A 208 0.67 1.99 -11.79
C ALA A 208 0.83 3.13 -12.82
N ASP A 209 -0.27 3.72 -13.26
CA ASP A 209 -0.27 4.90 -14.13
C ASP A 209 0.17 6.16 -13.39
N VAL A 210 -0.06 6.20 -12.06
CA VAL A 210 0.36 7.30 -11.19
C VAL A 210 1.33 6.81 -10.10
N LYS A 211 2.37 7.62 -9.82
CA LYS A 211 3.40 7.27 -8.84
C LYS A 211 2.89 7.26 -7.41
N SER A 212 2.05 8.22 -7.03
CA SER A 212 1.53 8.36 -5.67
C SER A 212 0.03 8.07 -5.66
N ARG A 213 -0.36 7.10 -4.84
CA ARG A 213 -1.74 6.63 -4.70
C ARG A 213 -2.05 6.52 -3.22
N GLY A 214 -3.00 7.31 -2.76
CA GLY A 214 -3.30 7.25 -1.34
C GLY A 214 -4.13 8.41 -0.86
N PHE A 215 -3.78 8.90 0.30
CA PHE A 215 -4.59 9.83 1.06
C PHE A 215 -3.76 10.97 1.63
N ILE A 216 -4.33 12.16 1.70
CA ILE A 216 -3.80 13.28 2.44
C ILE A 216 -4.79 13.71 3.52
N GLU A 217 -4.37 13.69 4.78
CA GLU A 217 -5.10 14.29 5.90
C GLU A 217 -4.73 15.76 5.97
N GLY A 218 -5.35 16.59 5.11
CA GLY A 218 -4.99 18.00 4.90
C GLY A 218 -6.15 18.97 5.16
N TYR A 219 -7.05 18.68 6.09
CA TYR A 219 -8.23 19.48 6.36
C TYR A 219 -8.30 19.97 7.81
N TYR A 220 -9.22 20.89 8.06
CA TYR A 220 -9.52 21.45 9.38
C TYR A 220 -10.46 20.51 10.16
N GLY A 221 -10.48 20.66 11.47
CA GLY A 221 -11.24 19.88 12.42
C GLY A 221 -10.36 18.95 13.24
N SER A 222 -10.97 18.09 14.02
CA SER A 222 -10.22 17.17 14.87
C SER A 222 -9.35 16.23 14.06
N PRO A 223 -8.00 16.23 14.26
CA PRO A 223 -7.13 15.26 13.63
C PRO A 223 -7.55 13.83 13.94
N TRP A 224 -7.34 12.91 12.99
CA TRP A 224 -7.64 11.51 13.22
C TRP A 224 -6.75 10.91 14.32
N SER A 225 -7.22 9.84 14.94
CA SER A 225 -6.41 9.14 15.92
C SER A 225 -5.26 8.36 15.26
N THR A 226 -4.19 8.12 16.01
CA THR A 226 -3.10 7.23 15.59
C THR A 226 -3.63 5.87 15.13
N LYS A 227 -4.61 5.31 15.86
CA LYS A 227 -5.26 4.05 15.52
C LYS A 227 -5.95 4.10 14.15
N ASP A 228 -6.68 5.16 13.85
CA ASP A 228 -7.40 5.28 12.57
C ASP A 228 -6.44 5.42 11.39
N ARG A 229 -5.35 6.18 11.57
CA ARG A 229 -4.28 6.31 10.56
C ARG A 229 -3.57 4.98 10.30
N VAL A 230 -3.23 4.25 11.37
CA VAL A 230 -2.64 2.90 11.28
C VAL A 230 -3.57 1.96 10.54
N ASN A 231 -4.87 1.97 10.86
CA ASN A 231 -5.88 1.16 10.18
C ASN A 231 -5.99 1.52 8.69
N LEU A 232 -6.08 2.82 8.35
CA LEU A 232 -6.17 3.27 6.97
C LEU A 232 -4.96 2.83 6.13
N MET A 233 -3.73 2.99 6.66
CA MET A 233 -2.53 2.54 5.97
C MET A 233 -2.50 1.01 5.84
N THR A 234 -2.86 0.27 6.88
CA THR A 234 -2.88 -1.19 6.84
C THR A 234 -3.85 -1.70 5.79
N TRP A 235 -5.08 -1.20 5.78
CA TRP A 235 -6.09 -1.56 4.79
C TRP A 235 -5.74 -1.05 3.38
N GLY A 236 -5.21 0.16 3.27
CA GLY A 236 -4.75 0.73 2.01
C GLY A 236 -3.72 -0.15 1.30
N GLY A 237 -2.86 -0.83 2.05
CA GLY A 237 -1.88 -1.78 1.52
C GLY A 237 -2.48 -2.99 0.81
N TYR A 238 -3.70 -3.41 1.17
CA TYR A 238 -4.43 -4.47 0.47
C TYR A 238 -5.06 -4.00 -0.85
N TYR A 239 -5.06 -2.68 -1.11
CA TYR A 239 -5.56 -2.06 -2.34
C TYR A 239 -4.46 -1.31 -3.11
N LYS A 240 -3.19 -1.65 -2.84
CA LYS A 240 -2.01 -1.10 -3.53
C LYS A 240 -1.86 0.43 -3.41
N MET A 241 -2.41 1.04 -2.36
CA MET A 241 -2.03 2.40 -1.97
C MET A 241 -0.56 2.41 -1.53
N ASN A 242 0.13 3.54 -1.73
CA ASN A 242 1.55 3.69 -1.38
C ASN A 242 1.88 4.98 -0.61
N THR A 243 0.89 5.83 -0.34
CA THR A 243 1.12 7.15 0.23
C THR A 243 0.03 7.52 1.23
N TYR A 244 0.43 7.95 2.41
CA TYR A 244 -0.41 8.65 3.38
C TYR A 244 0.30 9.92 3.82
N VAL A 245 -0.22 11.10 3.46
CA VAL A 245 0.37 12.39 3.82
C VAL A 245 -0.28 12.91 5.11
N TYR A 246 0.53 13.03 6.16
CA TYR A 246 0.14 13.60 7.43
C TYR A 246 0.27 15.12 7.41
N ALA A 247 -0.82 15.81 7.26
CA ALA A 247 -0.87 17.28 7.17
C ALA A 247 -2.14 17.90 7.82
N PRO A 248 -2.61 17.43 9.01
CA PRO A 248 -3.85 17.94 9.61
C PRO A 248 -3.69 19.41 10.00
N LYS A 249 -4.56 20.27 9.46
CA LYS A 249 -4.46 21.75 9.62
C LYS A 249 -4.53 22.21 11.07
N ASP A 250 -5.24 21.48 11.92
CA ASP A 250 -5.41 21.81 13.34
C ASP A 250 -4.41 21.08 14.27
N ASP A 251 -3.41 20.34 13.71
CA ASP A 251 -2.25 19.92 14.48
C ASP A 251 -1.25 21.08 14.60
N PRO A 252 -1.07 21.65 15.82
CA PRO A 252 -0.15 22.76 15.99
C PRO A 252 1.30 22.40 15.63
N LEU A 253 1.71 21.14 15.81
CA LEU A 253 3.06 20.68 15.52
C LEU A 253 3.34 20.50 14.03
N HIS A 254 2.30 20.40 13.21
CA HIS A 254 2.40 20.41 11.75
C HIS A 254 2.54 21.85 11.20
N ARG A 255 1.87 22.84 11.81
CA ARG A 255 1.66 24.15 11.21
C ARG A 255 2.07 25.30 12.16
N ASN A 256 1.20 25.64 13.15
CA ASN A 256 1.37 26.87 13.97
C ASN A 256 2.59 26.83 14.90
N ASN A 257 2.98 25.66 15.35
CA ASN A 257 4.15 25.40 16.19
C ASN A 257 5.08 24.35 15.56
N TRP A 258 5.33 24.50 14.28
CA TRP A 258 6.15 23.56 13.51
C TRP A 258 7.57 23.35 14.06
N ARG A 259 8.11 24.38 14.80
CA ARG A 259 9.40 24.30 15.47
C ARG A 259 9.39 23.39 16.70
N GLY A 260 8.21 23.20 17.32
CA GLY A 260 8.08 22.37 18.50
C GLY A 260 8.43 20.92 18.22
N LEU A 261 9.33 20.32 19.00
CA LEU A 261 9.63 18.91 18.92
C LEU A 261 8.55 18.08 19.63
N TYR A 262 8.36 16.87 19.18
CA TYR A 262 7.53 15.89 19.86
C TYR A 262 8.16 15.46 21.19
N THR A 263 7.35 15.22 22.19
CA THR A 263 7.79 14.56 23.42
C THR A 263 8.17 13.10 23.13
N LYS A 264 8.91 12.50 24.05
CA LYS A 264 9.25 11.07 23.95
C LYS A 264 7.99 10.20 23.86
N ASP A 265 6.97 10.53 24.64
CA ASP A 265 5.69 9.81 24.66
C ASP A 265 4.97 9.90 23.30
N GLN A 266 4.90 11.10 22.70
CA GLN A 266 4.32 11.27 21.37
C GLN A 266 5.10 10.53 20.27
N ILE A 267 6.43 10.52 20.36
CA ILE A 267 7.24 9.72 19.43
C ILE A 267 6.90 8.23 19.53
N GLU A 268 6.87 7.67 20.74
CA GLU A 268 6.65 6.23 20.95
C GLU A 268 5.19 5.80 20.68
N ASN A 269 4.21 6.64 21.01
CA ASN A 269 2.80 6.27 20.96
C ASN A 269 2.04 6.82 19.75
N GLU A 270 2.60 7.79 19.03
CA GLU A 270 1.94 8.40 17.87
C GLU A 270 2.77 8.22 16.58
N ILE A 271 3.99 8.79 16.51
CA ILE A 271 4.77 8.83 15.27
C ILE A 271 5.27 7.44 14.86
N LYS A 272 5.90 6.75 15.78
CA LYS A 272 6.53 5.42 15.53
C LYS A 272 5.52 4.38 15.08
N PRO A 273 4.34 4.19 15.72
CA PRO A 273 3.35 3.22 15.25
C PRO A 273 2.85 3.53 13.83
N GLN A 274 2.69 4.81 13.47
CA GLN A 274 2.28 5.21 12.14
C GLN A 274 3.37 4.95 11.09
N ALA A 275 4.63 5.28 11.42
CA ALA A 275 5.76 4.98 10.55
C ALA A 275 5.92 3.46 10.32
N GLU A 276 5.78 2.65 11.36
CA GLU A 276 5.84 1.19 11.29
C GLU A 276 4.71 0.62 10.42
N ALA A 277 3.47 1.07 10.65
CA ALA A 277 2.32 0.64 9.85
C ALA A 277 2.52 0.99 8.37
N GLY A 278 2.97 2.20 8.07
CA GLY A 278 3.27 2.65 6.72
C GLY A 278 4.37 1.83 6.04
N ASN A 279 5.43 1.50 6.77
CA ASN A 279 6.52 0.68 6.24
C ASN A 279 6.08 -0.78 5.99
N LYS A 280 5.27 -1.36 6.88
CA LYS A 280 4.75 -2.73 6.73
C LYS A 280 3.73 -2.87 5.62
N SER A 281 2.84 -1.90 5.45
CA SER A 281 1.77 -1.92 4.45
C SER A 281 2.20 -1.40 3.08
N LYS A 282 3.39 -0.82 2.94
CA LYS A 282 3.88 -0.04 1.79
C LYS A 282 3.09 1.26 1.53
N VAL A 283 2.11 1.59 2.37
CA VAL A 283 1.45 2.90 2.38
C VAL A 283 2.27 3.86 3.23
N ARG A 284 3.32 4.42 2.66
CA ARG A 284 4.31 5.22 3.38
C ARG A 284 3.65 6.37 4.15
N PHE A 285 3.96 6.45 5.45
CA PHE A 285 3.61 7.61 6.26
C PHE A 285 4.55 8.76 5.88
N VAL A 286 4.00 9.73 5.15
CA VAL A 286 4.72 10.94 4.73
C VAL A 286 4.48 12.02 5.76
N TYR A 287 5.50 12.34 6.55
CA TYR A 287 5.41 13.40 7.53
C TYR A 287 5.59 14.77 6.88
N ALA A 288 4.54 15.59 6.92
CA ALA A 288 4.54 16.90 6.30
C ALA A 288 4.62 18.02 7.34
N LEU A 289 5.30 19.12 6.99
CA LEU A 289 5.29 20.38 7.73
C LEU A 289 4.85 21.53 6.81
N ALA A 290 4.07 22.46 7.34
CA ALA A 290 3.67 23.69 6.68
C ALA A 290 4.26 24.93 7.43
N PRO A 291 5.58 25.14 7.34
CA PRO A 291 6.27 26.17 8.14
C PRO A 291 6.10 27.58 7.58
N PHE A 292 5.52 27.74 6.40
CA PHE A 292 5.41 29.03 5.72
C PHE A 292 4.09 29.75 5.98
N HIS A 293 3.17 29.11 6.63
CA HIS A 293 1.87 29.68 6.98
C HIS A 293 2.04 30.85 7.96
N ASN A 294 1.48 32.00 7.63
CA ASN A 294 1.64 33.27 8.37
C ASN A 294 0.32 33.98 8.63
N ASP A 295 -0.74 33.24 8.91
CA ASP A 295 -2.06 33.79 9.20
C ASP A 295 -2.61 33.24 10.53
N GLY A 296 -3.61 33.91 11.09
CA GLY A 296 -4.26 33.51 12.33
C GLY A 296 -3.24 33.32 13.48
N GLU A 297 -3.27 32.15 14.10
CA GLU A 297 -2.37 31.76 15.20
C GLU A 297 -0.92 31.55 14.77
N ALA A 298 -0.66 31.37 13.48
CA ALA A 298 0.68 31.22 12.92
C ALA A 298 1.37 32.55 12.62
N ARG A 299 0.67 33.70 12.79
CA ARG A 299 1.22 35.01 12.48
C ARG A 299 2.53 35.25 13.24
N GLY A 300 3.57 35.62 12.48
CA GLY A 300 4.92 35.85 13.02
C GLY A 300 5.68 34.61 13.45
N LYS A 301 5.12 33.40 13.24
CA LYS A 301 5.76 32.12 13.57
C LYS A 301 6.25 31.36 12.34
N HIS A 302 6.04 31.88 11.14
CA HIS A 302 6.46 31.28 9.89
C HIS A 302 7.98 31.18 9.77
N PHE A 303 8.44 30.37 8.83
CA PHE A 303 9.87 30.29 8.47
C PHE A 303 10.35 31.63 7.92
N ARG A 304 11.48 32.12 8.39
CA ARG A 304 11.99 33.47 8.10
C ARG A 304 13.10 33.41 7.07
N PHE A 305 13.02 34.35 6.11
CA PHE A 305 14.01 34.57 5.07
C PHE A 305 14.60 35.98 5.07
N ASP A 306 14.25 36.79 6.07
CA ASP A 306 14.59 38.23 6.16
C ASP A 306 16.06 38.46 6.43
N THR A 307 16.76 37.56 7.09
CA THR A 307 18.21 37.60 7.32
C THR A 307 18.81 36.20 7.23
N GLU A 308 20.11 36.14 6.90
CA GLU A 308 20.86 34.86 6.89
C GLU A 308 20.83 34.17 8.27
N GLU A 309 20.94 34.96 9.36
CA GLU A 309 20.86 34.41 10.71
C GLU A 309 19.52 33.75 10.99
N HIS A 310 18.40 34.37 10.64
CA HIS A 310 17.07 33.82 10.80
C HIS A 310 16.86 32.59 9.93
N TYR A 311 17.29 32.68 8.68
CA TYR A 311 17.21 31.52 7.74
C TYR A 311 17.96 30.33 8.29
N GLN A 312 19.20 30.44 8.69
CA GLN A 312 20.00 29.36 9.22
C GLN A 312 19.44 28.78 10.52
N LYS A 313 18.91 29.62 11.38
CA LYS A 313 18.25 29.21 12.62
C LYS A 313 17.00 28.38 12.32
N ASP A 314 16.11 28.88 11.48
CA ASP A 314 14.86 28.22 11.14
C ASP A 314 15.12 26.93 10.35
N LEU A 315 16.11 26.91 9.47
CA LEU A 315 16.54 25.70 8.76
C LEU A 315 17.07 24.63 9.72
N LYS A 316 17.81 25.02 10.75
CA LYS A 316 18.28 24.08 11.79
C LYS A 316 17.13 23.47 12.57
N GLU A 317 16.12 24.29 12.94
CA GLU A 317 14.93 23.85 13.66
C GLU A 317 14.07 22.92 12.80
N LEU A 318 13.88 23.24 11.50
CA LEU A 318 13.18 22.43 10.53
C LEU A 318 13.85 21.04 10.36
N LYS A 319 15.17 21.04 10.18
CA LYS A 319 15.96 19.80 10.08
C LYS A 319 15.85 18.97 11.35
N ALA A 320 15.93 19.57 12.53
CA ALA A 320 15.80 18.86 13.81
C ALA A 320 14.44 18.17 13.94
N LYS A 321 13.36 18.84 13.53
CA LYS A 321 12.00 18.26 13.53
C LYS A 321 11.89 17.05 12.60
N TYR A 322 12.37 17.16 11.36
CA TYR A 322 12.37 16.04 10.42
C TYR A 322 13.25 14.90 10.91
N MET A 323 14.45 15.18 11.42
CA MET A 323 15.33 14.15 11.95
C MET A 323 14.69 13.37 13.09
N GLN A 324 13.98 14.03 14.01
CA GLN A 324 13.25 13.37 15.09
C GLN A 324 12.24 12.34 14.54
N THR A 325 11.52 12.69 13.47
CA THR A 325 10.53 11.77 12.87
C THR A 325 11.20 10.66 12.02
N ILE A 326 12.31 10.96 11.35
CA ILE A 326 13.11 9.98 10.60
C ILE A 326 13.70 8.94 11.57
N ASP A 327 14.21 9.37 12.71
CA ASP A 327 14.74 8.48 13.76
C ASP A 327 13.63 7.57 14.34
N ALA A 328 12.38 8.06 14.36
CA ALA A 328 11.21 7.26 14.72
C ALA A 328 10.73 6.29 13.62
N GLY A 329 11.38 6.26 12.46
CA GLY A 329 11.09 5.32 11.39
C GLY A 329 10.38 5.90 10.17
N VAL A 330 10.07 7.20 10.13
CA VAL A 330 9.53 7.87 8.93
C VAL A 330 10.56 7.79 7.79
N ARG A 331 10.09 7.49 6.57
CA ARG A 331 10.96 7.30 5.39
C ARG A 331 10.64 8.29 4.25
N GLN A 332 9.57 9.05 4.39
CA GLN A 332 9.23 10.14 3.45
C GLN A 332 8.79 11.36 4.23
N ILE A 333 9.23 12.52 3.78
CA ILE A 333 8.88 13.82 4.34
C ILE A 333 8.31 14.71 3.23
N ALA A 334 7.50 15.68 3.61
CA ALA A 334 6.96 16.69 2.69
C ALA A 334 7.05 18.08 3.32
N LEU A 335 7.32 19.06 2.50
CA LEU A 335 7.31 20.48 2.85
C LEU A 335 6.16 21.13 2.10
N LEU A 336 5.20 21.71 2.82
CA LEU A 336 4.01 22.32 2.25
C LEU A 336 4.10 23.84 2.33
N ALA A 337 3.84 24.50 1.21
CA ALA A 337 3.82 25.96 1.09
C ALA A 337 2.38 26.50 1.10
N ASP A 338 1.52 25.93 1.95
CA ASP A 338 0.12 26.31 2.08
C ASP A 338 -0.04 27.73 2.58
N ASP A 339 -0.99 28.48 1.99
CA ASP A 339 -1.46 29.79 2.45
C ASP A 339 -0.34 30.76 2.81
N SER A 340 0.80 30.66 2.15
CA SER A 340 1.86 31.62 2.30
C SER A 340 1.51 32.85 1.46
N THR A 341 0.98 33.86 2.13
CA THR A 341 0.78 35.19 1.55
C THR A 341 2.05 36.01 1.75
N ASP A 342 2.38 36.87 0.79
CA ASP A 342 3.44 37.90 0.86
C ASP A 342 4.91 37.48 0.66
N TRP A 343 5.18 36.37 -0.01
CA TRP A 343 6.56 36.05 -0.40
C TRP A 343 7.23 37.19 -1.19
N GLY A 344 6.46 37.90 -2.06
CA GLY A 344 6.98 39.00 -2.88
C GLY A 344 7.16 40.33 -2.15
N ALA A 345 6.33 40.61 -1.15
CA ALA A 345 6.38 41.87 -0.41
C ALA A 345 7.47 41.91 0.68
N GLN A 346 7.77 40.72 1.24
CA GLN A 346 8.68 40.58 2.36
C GLN A 346 10.14 40.39 1.95
N TYR A 347 10.39 39.81 0.77
CA TYR A 347 11.72 39.38 0.30
C TYR A 347 12.19 40.03 -0.99
N GLY A 348 11.38 40.98 -1.55
CA GLY A 348 11.67 41.58 -2.85
C GLY A 348 11.70 40.54 -3.98
N ASN A 349 12.24 40.92 -5.12
CA ASN A 349 12.43 39.97 -6.26
C ASN A 349 13.75 39.18 -6.16
N ASP A 350 14.35 39.11 -5.00
CA ASP A 350 15.62 38.41 -4.79
C ASP A 350 15.34 36.93 -4.48
N ASN A 351 15.45 36.08 -5.46
CA ASN A 351 15.28 34.62 -5.38
C ASN A 351 16.51 33.92 -4.75
N THR A 352 17.35 34.62 -4.00
CA THR A 352 18.62 34.09 -3.48
C THR A 352 18.42 32.92 -2.51
N TYR A 353 17.21 32.78 -1.93
CA TYR A 353 16.89 31.76 -0.93
C TYR A 353 15.71 30.84 -1.32
N VAL A 354 15.27 30.86 -2.56
CA VAL A 354 14.20 29.98 -3.06
C VAL A 354 14.75 28.91 -4.00
#